data_3415983ab0a5ebc2a841d226fface70f
#
_entry.id   3415983ab0a5ebc2a841d226fface70f
#
_cell.length_a   1.000
_cell.length_b   1.000
_cell.length_c   1.000
_cell.angle_alpha   90.00
_cell.angle_beta   90.00
_cell.angle_gamma   90.00
#
_symmetry.space_group_name_H-M   'P 1'
#
loop_
_entity.id
_entity.type
_entity.pdbx_description
1 polymer ?
#
loop_
_entity_poly.entity_id
_entity_poly.type
_entity_poly.pdbx_seq_one_letter_code
_entity_poly.pdbx_strand_id
1 'polypeptide(L)'
;MALSISLNYLLLFSEVLTPFWRSVITATVLPIVIGVPLFVFIGSQQIKVRRYRRELNTSATFDALTGCLNGAVFSSMVERRTPKPSAGGSRSGAFLVIHPEHLRSINLRFGAGWGDEALRLIASTIQSSLRNEDLVGRIGSSMFGVFLPGATEQDAEEIGERIRARVAQVYFAPKGTEDVLSIRVGGIAFENELKFDDMFRTAEARLSGIETAAAGQISRHQEPVDVMPKPGHQY
;
A
#
# COMPACT_ATOMS: atom_id res chain seq x y z
N MET A 1 41.53 -4.05 3.28
CA MET A 1 42.64 -3.86 4.20
C MET A 1 43.91 -3.34 3.51
N ALA A 2 44.49 -4.00 2.50
CA ALA A 2 45.72 -3.56 1.86
C ALA A 2 45.69 -2.13 1.31
N LEU A 3 44.61 -1.69 0.68
CA LEU A 3 44.47 -0.32 0.12
C LEU A 3 44.45 0.76 1.21
N SER A 4 43.84 0.50 2.36
CA SER A 4 43.81 1.42 3.52
C SER A 4 45.19 1.54 4.15
N ILE A 5 45.93 0.44 4.24
CA ILE A 5 47.31 0.44 4.78
C ILE A 5 48.26 1.16 3.82
N SER A 6 48.16 0.90 2.49
CA SER A 6 48.93 1.59 1.48
C SER A 6 48.67 3.09 1.45
N LEU A 7 47.40 3.51 1.54
CA LEU A 7 47.03 4.91 1.56
C LEU A 7 47.54 5.60 2.83
N ASN A 8 47.45 4.92 3.99
CA ASN A 8 47.95 5.45 5.24
C ASN A 8 49.47 5.57 5.24
N TYR A 9 50.18 4.58 4.66
CA TYR A 9 51.64 4.63 4.50
C TYR A 9 52.07 5.78 3.59
N LEU A 10 51.40 5.96 2.45
CA LEU A 10 51.69 7.02 1.48
C LEU A 10 51.43 8.42 2.07
N LEU A 11 50.41 8.57 2.89
CA LEU A 11 50.09 9.83 3.58
C LEU A 11 51.02 10.14 4.75
N LEU A 12 51.49 9.10 5.48
CA LEU A 12 52.43 9.27 6.59
C LEU A 12 53.86 9.54 6.16
N PHE A 13 54.30 9.00 5.01
CA PHE A 13 55.67 9.15 4.51
C PHE A 13 55.85 10.26 3.46
N SER A 14 54.81 10.96 3.07
CA SER A 14 54.92 12.12 2.16
C SER A 14 55.52 13.32 2.90
N GLU A 15 56.77 13.69 2.58
CA GLU A 15 57.46 14.86 3.15
C GLU A 15 56.87 16.22 2.69
N VAL A 16 55.96 16.17 1.68
CA VAL A 16 55.38 17.37 1.05
C VAL A 16 54.24 17.98 1.88
N LEU A 17 53.61 17.25 2.78
CA LEU A 17 52.48 17.73 3.58
C LEU A 17 52.90 18.08 5.01
N THR A 18 52.52 19.28 5.46
CA THR A 18 52.68 19.66 6.88
C THR A 18 51.84 18.74 7.80
N PRO A 19 52.24 18.52 9.06
CA PRO A 19 51.51 17.62 9.99
C PRO A 19 50.04 17.97 10.14
N PHE A 20 49.68 19.23 10.02
CA PHE A 20 48.29 19.70 10.09
C PHE A 20 47.44 19.15 8.93
N TRP A 21 47.89 19.29 7.70
CA TRP A 21 47.14 18.79 6.53
C TRP A 21 47.03 17.28 6.47
N ARG A 22 48.05 16.56 6.99
CA ARG A 22 47.98 15.08 7.15
C ARG A 22 46.86 14.68 8.07
N SER A 23 46.70 15.34 9.20
CA SER A 23 45.66 15.11 10.17
C SER A 23 44.25 15.37 9.59
N VAL A 24 44.07 16.47 8.87
CA VAL A 24 42.81 16.84 8.22
C VAL A 24 42.41 15.85 7.13
N ILE A 25 43.37 15.44 6.29
CA ILE A 25 43.08 14.48 5.20
C ILE A 25 42.73 13.09 5.77
N THR A 26 43.47 12.60 6.76
CA THR A 26 43.13 11.29 7.34
C THR A 26 41.83 11.32 8.09
N ALA A 27 41.51 12.41 8.79
CA ALA A 27 40.23 12.53 9.51
C ALA A 27 39.01 12.62 8.58
N THR A 28 39.21 13.13 7.35
CA THR A 28 38.11 13.31 6.40
C THR A 28 37.99 12.14 5.39
N VAL A 29 39.11 11.73 4.80
CA VAL A 29 39.13 10.74 3.72
C VAL A 29 38.84 9.33 4.26
N LEU A 30 39.41 8.98 5.40
CA LEU A 30 39.26 7.62 5.97
C LEU A 30 37.81 7.27 6.30
N PRO A 31 37.02 8.12 6.99
CA PRO A 31 35.60 7.85 7.23
C PRO A 31 34.77 7.75 5.95
N ILE A 32 35.08 8.54 4.91
CA ILE A 32 34.36 8.50 3.65
C ILE A 32 34.65 7.20 2.89
N VAL A 33 35.92 6.81 2.79
CA VAL A 33 36.34 5.59 2.07
C VAL A 33 35.79 4.31 2.72
N ILE A 34 35.64 4.30 4.01
CA ILE A 34 35.09 3.13 4.75
C ILE A 34 33.57 3.27 4.91
N GLY A 35 33.08 4.46 5.25
CA GLY A 35 31.66 4.68 5.57
C GLY A 35 30.74 4.55 4.37
N VAL A 36 31.15 5.09 3.20
CA VAL A 36 30.31 5.02 2.00
C VAL A 36 30.09 3.59 1.51
N PRO A 37 31.13 2.74 1.34
CA PRO A 37 30.92 1.33 0.96
C PRO A 37 30.13 0.55 2.00
N LEU A 38 30.37 0.79 3.29
CA LEU A 38 29.64 0.15 4.37
C LEU A 38 28.16 0.54 4.37
N PHE A 39 27.87 1.81 4.17
CA PHE A 39 26.48 2.30 4.06
C PHE A 39 25.75 1.71 2.84
N VAL A 40 26.41 1.68 1.68
CA VAL A 40 25.88 1.04 0.47
C VAL A 40 25.67 -0.46 0.68
N PHE A 41 26.61 -1.13 1.35
CA PHE A 41 26.50 -2.56 1.65
C PHE A 41 25.31 -2.85 2.59
N ILE A 42 25.17 -2.10 3.69
CA ILE A 42 24.04 -2.24 4.62
C ILE A 42 22.72 -1.93 3.91
N GLY A 43 22.65 -0.86 3.11
CA GLY A 43 21.48 -0.50 2.32
C GLY A 43 21.07 -1.59 1.33
N SER A 44 22.05 -2.18 0.63
CA SER A 44 21.81 -3.28 -0.32
C SER A 44 21.29 -4.55 0.34
N GLN A 45 21.74 -4.87 1.55
CA GLN A 45 21.24 -6.01 2.33
C GLN A 45 19.78 -5.81 2.77
N GLN A 46 19.40 -4.59 3.15
CA GLN A 46 18.02 -4.26 3.52
C GLN A 46 17.06 -4.47 2.33
N ILE A 47 17.48 -4.12 1.13
CA ILE A 47 16.69 -4.30 -0.09
C ILE A 47 16.50 -5.78 -0.41
N LYS A 48 17.55 -6.61 -0.28
CA LYS A 48 17.49 -8.05 -0.50
C LYS A 48 16.54 -8.75 0.48
N VAL A 49 16.63 -8.42 1.77
CA VAL A 49 15.73 -9.00 2.79
C VAL A 49 14.26 -8.65 2.52
N ARG A 50 13.97 -7.43 2.06
CA ARG A 50 12.61 -7.04 1.66
C ARG A 50 12.14 -7.80 0.41
N ARG A 51 13.03 -8.09 -0.56
CA ARG A 51 12.73 -8.87 -1.76
C ARG A 51 12.43 -10.33 -1.41
N TYR A 52 13.29 -10.99 -0.62
CA TYR A 52 13.06 -12.37 -0.17
C TYR A 52 11.78 -12.51 0.67
N ARG A 53 11.45 -11.53 1.53
CA ARG A 53 10.17 -11.51 2.24
C ARG A 53 8.98 -11.39 1.28
N ARG A 54 9.09 -10.60 0.21
CA ARG A 54 8.04 -10.51 -0.81
C ARG A 54 7.88 -11.82 -1.58
N GLU A 55 8.97 -12.47 -1.98
CA GLU A 55 8.94 -13.73 -2.71
C GLU A 55 8.39 -14.89 -1.86
N LEU A 56 8.70 -14.96 -0.57
CA LEU A 56 8.10 -15.93 0.35
C LEU A 56 6.61 -15.65 0.60
N ASN A 57 6.21 -14.38 0.67
CA ASN A 57 4.80 -14.02 0.84
C ASN A 57 3.97 -14.27 -0.44
N THR A 58 4.56 -14.25 -1.64
CA THR A 58 3.83 -14.57 -2.89
C THR A 58 3.45 -16.04 -2.99
N SER A 59 4.09 -16.93 -2.23
CA SER A 59 3.77 -18.36 -2.19
C SER A 59 2.63 -18.70 -1.22
N ALA A 60 2.30 -17.83 -0.28
CA ALA A 60 1.22 -18.02 0.68
C ALA A 60 -0.10 -17.44 0.15
N THR A 61 -1.19 -18.18 0.26
CA THR A 61 -2.52 -17.70 -0.15
C THR A 61 -3.02 -16.55 0.72
N PHE A 62 -2.67 -16.56 2.00
CA PHE A 62 -3.10 -15.58 2.98
C PHE A 62 -1.93 -14.79 3.56
N ASP A 63 -2.18 -13.53 3.89
CA ASP A 63 -1.24 -12.68 4.63
C ASP A 63 -1.10 -13.16 6.08
N ALA A 64 0.12 -13.43 6.50
CA ALA A 64 0.41 -14.03 7.80
C ALA A 64 0.05 -13.13 8.99
N LEU A 65 -0.03 -11.80 8.81
CA LEU A 65 -0.39 -10.87 9.88
C LEU A 65 -1.90 -10.76 10.04
N THR A 66 -2.63 -10.64 8.94
CA THR A 66 -4.04 -10.22 8.94
C THR A 66 -5.02 -11.35 8.59
N GLY A 67 -4.53 -12.46 8.06
CA GLY A 67 -5.37 -13.57 7.57
C GLY A 67 -6.20 -13.23 6.32
N CYS A 68 -6.10 -12.01 5.78
CA CYS A 68 -6.69 -11.65 4.50
C CYS A 68 -5.96 -12.36 3.35
N LEU A 69 -6.55 -12.40 2.16
CA LEU A 69 -5.84 -12.85 0.97
C LEU A 69 -4.56 -12.03 0.77
N ASN A 70 -3.49 -12.69 0.37
CA ASN A 70 -2.29 -12.02 -0.10
C ASN A 70 -2.61 -11.19 -1.35
N GLY A 71 -1.97 -10.02 -1.51
CA GLY A 71 -2.27 -9.09 -2.60
C GLY A 71 -2.17 -9.70 -3.99
N ALA A 72 -1.20 -10.58 -4.24
CA ALA A 72 -1.06 -11.27 -5.53
C ALA A 72 -2.19 -12.27 -5.79
N VAL A 73 -2.61 -13.01 -4.77
CA VAL A 73 -3.74 -13.94 -4.85
C VAL A 73 -5.04 -13.16 -5.00
N PHE A 74 -5.20 -12.10 -4.24
CA PHE A 74 -6.38 -11.23 -4.31
C PHE A 74 -6.57 -10.65 -5.71
N SER A 75 -5.54 -10.00 -6.29
CA SER A 75 -5.63 -9.44 -7.64
C SER A 75 -5.98 -10.50 -8.69
N SER A 76 -5.33 -11.66 -8.63
CA SER A 76 -5.61 -12.79 -9.53
C SER A 76 -7.05 -13.33 -9.38
N MET A 77 -7.60 -13.36 -8.15
CA MET A 77 -8.99 -13.78 -7.92
C MET A 77 -9.99 -12.73 -8.39
N VAL A 78 -9.71 -11.45 -8.22
CA VAL A 78 -10.52 -10.34 -8.75
C VAL A 78 -10.57 -10.43 -10.27
N GLU A 79 -9.44 -10.56 -10.96
CA GLU A 79 -9.39 -10.70 -12.42
C GLU A 79 -10.15 -11.90 -12.97
N ARG A 80 -10.17 -13.01 -12.22
CA ARG A 80 -10.96 -14.20 -12.58
C ARG A 80 -12.45 -14.02 -12.40
N ARG A 81 -12.88 -13.20 -11.44
CA ARG A 81 -14.29 -12.94 -11.13
C ARG A 81 -14.85 -11.76 -11.89
N THR A 82 -13.98 -10.88 -12.42
CA THR A 82 -14.39 -9.81 -13.34
C THR A 82 -14.77 -10.44 -14.67
N PRO A 83 -15.97 -10.19 -15.24
CA PRO A 83 -16.46 -10.87 -16.44
C PRO A 83 -15.63 -10.56 -17.66
N LYS A 84 -15.38 -11.58 -18.49
CA LYS A 84 -14.85 -11.38 -19.84
C LYS A 84 -16.00 -11.01 -20.81
N PRO A 85 -15.73 -10.20 -21.87
CA PRO A 85 -16.75 -9.63 -22.76
C PRO A 85 -17.68 -10.62 -23.50
N SER A 86 -17.38 -11.90 -23.45
CA SER A 86 -18.01 -12.95 -24.29
C SER A 86 -19.29 -13.56 -23.75
N ALA A 87 -19.76 -13.19 -22.56
CA ALA A 87 -20.93 -13.83 -21.93
C ALA A 87 -22.04 -12.83 -21.63
N GLY A 88 -22.65 -12.24 -22.64
CA GLY A 88 -24.01 -11.61 -22.67
C GLY A 88 -24.71 -11.12 -21.38
N GLY A 89 -24.03 -10.91 -20.28
CA GLY A 89 -24.58 -10.45 -19.01
C GLY A 89 -23.73 -9.29 -18.47
N SER A 90 -24.32 -8.13 -18.31
CA SER A 90 -23.77 -7.05 -17.49
C SER A 90 -23.54 -7.57 -16.09
N ARG A 91 -22.31 -7.67 -15.64
CA ARG A 91 -22.00 -8.01 -14.27
C ARG A 91 -21.36 -6.79 -13.62
N SER A 92 -22.18 -6.06 -12.90
CA SER A 92 -21.76 -4.96 -12.04
C SER A 92 -20.95 -5.48 -10.87
N GLY A 93 -20.18 -4.61 -10.29
CA GLY A 93 -19.45 -4.89 -9.07
C GLY A 93 -18.84 -3.61 -8.53
N ALA A 94 -18.24 -3.70 -7.35
CA ALA A 94 -17.52 -2.60 -6.78
C ALA A 94 -16.16 -3.03 -6.23
N PHE A 95 -15.23 -2.12 -6.22
CA PHE A 95 -13.91 -2.28 -5.65
C PHE A 95 -13.62 -1.15 -4.68
N LEU A 96 -13.26 -1.51 -3.44
CA LEU A 96 -12.91 -0.56 -2.40
C LEU A 96 -11.44 -0.71 -2.03
N VAL A 97 -10.81 0.43 -1.77
CA VAL A 97 -9.49 0.51 -1.14
C VAL A 97 -9.66 1.12 0.25
N ILE A 98 -9.14 0.44 1.25
CA ILE A 98 -9.24 0.83 2.65
C ILE A 98 -7.83 1.10 3.18
N HIS A 99 -7.63 2.28 3.72
CA HIS A 99 -6.37 2.71 4.30
C HIS A 99 -6.55 3.09 5.77
N PRO A 100 -5.88 2.39 6.72
CA PRO A 100 -5.84 2.80 8.12
C PRO A 100 -5.20 4.16 8.29
N GLU A 101 -5.83 5.01 9.08
CA GLU A 101 -5.29 6.31 9.44
C GLU A 101 -4.38 6.21 10.67
N HIS A 102 -3.50 7.18 10.82
CA HIS A 102 -2.64 7.33 12.00
C HIS A 102 -1.77 6.12 12.40
N LEU A 103 -1.68 5.07 11.57
CA LEU A 103 -0.90 3.87 11.87
C LEU A 103 0.57 4.20 12.17
N ARG A 104 1.15 5.18 11.46
CA ARG A 104 2.50 5.67 11.72
C ARG A 104 2.61 6.30 13.11
N SER A 105 1.59 7.05 13.54
CA SER A 105 1.55 7.66 14.87
C SER A 105 1.47 6.60 15.96
N ILE A 106 0.63 5.57 15.76
CA ILE A 106 0.53 4.41 16.68
C ILE A 106 1.89 3.73 16.80
N ASN A 107 2.56 3.47 15.68
CA ASN A 107 3.89 2.85 15.68
C ASN A 107 4.95 3.69 16.42
N LEU A 108 4.92 5.00 16.25
CA LEU A 108 5.86 5.91 16.91
C LEU A 108 5.60 6.03 18.40
N ARG A 109 4.33 6.07 18.83
CA ARG A 109 3.94 6.24 20.24
C ARG A 109 4.06 4.96 21.06
N PHE A 110 3.66 3.85 20.48
CA PHE A 110 3.47 2.59 21.20
C PHE A 110 4.39 1.46 20.75
N GLY A 111 5.01 1.58 19.58
CA GLY A 111 5.87 0.58 18.96
C GLY A 111 5.17 -0.23 17.85
N ALA A 112 5.97 -0.85 16.98
CA ALA A 112 5.49 -1.55 15.77
C ALA A 112 4.50 -2.70 16.08
N GLY A 113 4.66 -3.38 17.22
CA GLY A 113 3.75 -4.46 17.61
C GLY A 113 2.29 -3.99 17.80
N TRP A 114 2.09 -2.75 18.25
CA TRP A 114 0.75 -2.18 18.39
C TRP A 114 0.15 -1.75 17.03
N GLY A 115 0.99 -1.32 16.09
CA GLY A 115 0.52 -1.12 14.72
C GLY A 115 0.13 -2.42 14.02
N ASP A 116 0.86 -3.50 14.27
CA ASP A 116 0.49 -4.84 13.80
C ASP A 116 -0.84 -5.30 14.41
N GLU A 117 -1.07 -5.02 15.71
CA GLU A 117 -2.33 -5.32 16.36
C GLU A 117 -3.50 -4.50 15.79
N ALA A 118 -3.29 -3.21 15.56
CA ALA A 118 -4.27 -2.35 14.88
C ALA A 118 -4.64 -2.91 13.50
N LEU A 119 -3.65 -3.35 12.72
CA LEU A 119 -3.90 -3.97 11.40
C LEU A 119 -4.70 -5.28 11.50
N ARG A 120 -4.46 -6.13 12.52
CA ARG A 120 -5.24 -7.35 12.74
C ARG A 120 -6.70 -7.04 13.09
N LEU A 121 -6.92 -6.09 13.98
CA LEU A 121 -8.25 -5.67 14.39
C LEU A 121 -9.04 -5.07 13.23
N ILE A 122 -8.43 -4.20 12.43
CA ILE A 122 -9.05 -3.64 11.23
C ILE A 122 -9.37 -4.75 10.22
N ALA A 123 -8.44 -5.65 9.95
CA ALA A 123 -8.65 -6.76 9.02
C ALA A 123 -9.81 -7.67 9.45
N SER A 124 -9.88 -8.05 10.72
CA SER A 124 -10.96 -8.89 11.25
C SER A 124 -12.33 -8.17 11.17
N THR A 125 -12.34 -6.86 11.40
CA THR A 125 -13.56 -6.05 11.28
C THR A 125 -14.02 -5.95 9.84
N ILE A 126 -13.10 -5.77 8.88
CA ILE A 126 -13.43 -5.81 7.45
C ILE A 126 -14.02 -7.17 7.09
N GLN A 127 -13.32 -8.27 7.42
CA GLN A 127 -13.77 -9.64 7.10
C GLN A 127 -15.16 -9.93 7.68
N SER A 128 -15.41 -9.56 8.94
CA SER A 128 -16.71 -9.78 9.59
C SER A 128 -17.84 -8.88 9.06
N SER A 129 -17.51 -7.89 8.26
CA SER A 129 -18.45 -6.97 7.61
C SER A 129 -18.82 -7.38 6.20
N LEU A 130 -18.20 -8.42 5.65
CA LEU A 130 -18.36 -8.87 4.27
C LEU A 130 -19.14 -10.18 4.19
N ARG A 131 -19.69 -10.47 3.00
CA ARG A 131 -20.35 -11.73 2.67
C ARG A 131 -19.32 -12.77 2.21
N ASN A 132 -19.71 -14.05 2.17
CA ASN A 132 -18.82 -15.13 1.72
C ASN A 132 -18.36 -15.00 0.25
N GLU A 133 -19.12 -14.34 -0.59
CA GLU A 133 -18.80 -14.09 -2.00
C GLU A 133 -17.85 -12.92 -2.21
N ASP A 134 -17.78 -12.02 -1.22
CA ASP A 134 -16.88 -10.87 -1.26
C ASP A 134 -15.43 -11.30 -1.05
N LEU A 135 -14.49 -10.57 -1.64
CA LEU A 135 -13.07 -10.83 -1.44
C LEU A 135 -12.44 -9.70 -0.64
N VAL A 136 -11.57 -10.06 0.29
CA VAL A 136 -10.70 -9.09 0.97
C VAL A 136 -9.26 -9.53 0.87
N GLY A 137 -8.37 -8.61 0.50
CA GLY A 137 -6.95 -8.84 0.39
C GLY A 137 -6.12 -7.71 0.98
N ARG A 138 -4.93 -8.05 1.47
CA ARG A 138 -3.95 -7.07 1.88
C ARG A 138 -3.08 -6.70 0.68
N ILE A 139 -3.37 -5.57 0.05
CA ILE A 139 -2.76 -5.13 -1.21
C ILE A 139 -1.52 -4.24 -1.03
N GLY A 140 -1.19 -3.90 0.21
CA GLY A 140 -0.01 -3.11 0.56
C GLY A 140 0.43 -3.35 2.00
N SER A 141 1.42 -2.58 2.47
CA SER A 141 1.91 -2.68 3.84
C SER A 141 0.83 -2.37 4.88
N SER A 142 -0.02 -1.39 4.60
CA SER A 142 -1.14 -0.95 5.44
C SER A 142 -2.42 -0.73 4.65
N MET A 143 -2.61 -1.40 3.52
CA MET A 143 -3.71 -1.14 2.61
C MET A 143 -4.48 -2.42 2.33
N PHE A 144 -5.81 -2.36 2.38
CA PHE A 144 -6.68 -3.48 2.08
C PHE A 144 -7.51 -3.18 0.82
N GLY A 145 -7.71 -4.21 -0.01
CA GLY A 145 -8.64 -4.18 -1.12
C GLY A 145 -9.87 -5.03 -0.79
N VAL A 146 -11.04 -4.55 -1.15
CA VAL A 146 -12.29 -5.29 -1.06
C VAL A 146 -12.94 -5.32 -2.43
N PHE A 147 -13.32 -6.51 -2.89
CA PHE A 147 -14.03 -6.70 -4.15
C PHE A 147 -15.42 -7.26 -3.85
N LEU A 148 -16.44 -6.57 -4.35
CA LEU A 148 -17.86 -6.82 -4.11
C LEU A 148 -18.54 -7.21 -5.44
N PRO A 149 -18.64 -8.50 -5.76
CA PRO A 149 -19.28 -8.95 -7.00
C PRO A 149 -20.78 -8.64 -6.97
N GLY A 150 -21.30 -8.05 -8.05
CA GLY A 150 -22.72 -7.72 -8.18
C GLY A 150 -23.19 -6.51 -7.37
N ALA A 151 -22.31 -5.84 -6.64
CA ALA A 151 -22.66 -4.68 -5.86
C ALA A 151 -22.91 -3.46 -6.74
N THR A 152 -23.91 -2.69 -6.38
CA THR A 152 -24.16 -1.34 -6.92
C THR A 152 -23.29 -0.32 -6.23
N GLU A 153 -23.29 0.92 -6.73
CA GLU A 153 -22.62 2.05 -6.08
C GLU A 153 -23.15 2.28 -4.66
N GLN A 154 -24.47 2.23 -4.49
CA GLN A 154 -25.11 2.37 -3.19
C GLN A 154 -24.71 1.25 -2.21
N ASP A 155 -24.71 -0.01 -2.66
CA ASP A 155 -24.24 -1.13 -1.84
C ASP A 155 -22.81 -0.94 -1.36
N ALA A 156 -21.95 -0.44 -2.25
CA ALA A 156 -20.55 -0.20 -1.94
C ALA A 156 -20.34 0.93 -0.93
N GLU A 157 -21.14 2.01 -1.04
CA GLU A 157 -21.18 3.10 -0.05
C GLU A 157 -21.63 2.59 1.31
N GLU A 158 -22.74 1.86 1.37
CA GLU A 158 -23.27 1.30 2.62
C GLU A 158 -22.27 0.34 3.29
N ILE A 159 -21.60 -0.50 2.50
CA ILE A 159 -20.56 -1.41 3.01
C ILE A 159 -19.37 -0.63 3.52
N GLY A 160 -18.90 0.37 2.78
CA GLY A 160 -17.78 1.22 3.17
C GLY A 160 -18.04 1.95 4.49
N GLU A 161 -19.21 2.59 4.63
CA GLU A 161 -19.62 3.27 5.85
C GLU A 161 -19.81 2.32 7.02
N ARG A 162 -20.39 1.14 6.77
CA ARG A 162 -20.53 0.11 7.81
C ARG A 162 -19.17 -0.36 8.33
N ILE A 163 -18.20 -0.58 7.46
CA ILE A 163 -16.85 -0.97 7.86
C ILE A 163 -16.21 0.15 8.67
N ARG A 164 -16.32 1.40 8.21
CA ARG A 164 -15.77 2.58 8.90
C ARG A 164 -16.33 2.75 10.30
N ALA A 165 -17.66 2.68 10.43
CA ALA A 165 -18.33 2.79 11.71
C ALA A 165 -17.94 1.67 12.68
N ARG A 166 -17.83 0.43 12.19
CA ARG A 166 -17.43 -0.73 13.02
C ARG A 166 -15.98 -0.64 13.46
N VAL A 167 -15.06 -0.19 12.59
CA VAL A 167 -13.64 0.01 12.95
C VAL A 167 -13.51 1.05 14.04
N ALA A 168 -14.27 2.16 13.98
CA ALA A 168 -14.25 3.20 15.02
C ALA A 168 -14.77 2.72 16.38
N GLN A 169 -15.53 1.61 16.42
CA GLN A 169 -16.05 1.00 17.65
C GLN A 169 -15.16 -0.11 18.21
N VAL A 170 -14.07 -0.46 17.51
CA VAL A 170 -13.16 -1.50 17.98
C VAL A 170 -12.44 -1.01 19.24
N TYR A 171 -12.49 -1.82 20.29
CA TYR A 171 -11.70 -1.53 21.49
C TYR A 171 -10.20 -1.74 21.19
N PHE A 172 -9.46 -0.66 21.27
CA PHE A 172 -8.02 -0.64 21.06
C PHE A 172 -7.36 0.19 22.16
N ALA A 173 -6.59 -0.46 23.03
CA ALA A 173 -5.98 0.18 24.20
C ALA A 173 -4.48 -0.16 24.32
N PRO A 174 -3.61 0.43 23.48
CA PRO A 174 -2.18 0.21 23.55
C PRO A 174 -1.60 0.68 24.88
N LYS A 175 -0.91 -0.25 25.56
CA LYS A 175 -0.32 0.01 26.91
C LYS A 175 -1.35 0.52 27.93
N GLY A 176 -2.62 0.13 27.79
CA GLY A 176 -3.70 0.57 28.70
C GLY A 176 -4.25 1.96 28.42
N THR A 177 -3.80 2.63 27.37
CA THR A 177 -4.35 3.92 26.93
C THR A 177 -5.32 3.67 25.78
N GLU A 178 -6.57 4.00 25.96
CA GLU A 178 -7.58 3.87 24.92
C GLU A 178 -7.26 4.81 23.74
N ASP A 179 -7.30 4.26 22.53
CA ASP A 179 -7.09 5.01 21.29
C ASP A 179 -8.12 4.52 20.27
N VAL A 180 -8.50 5.38 19.31
CA VAL A 180 -9.53 5.09 18.32
C VAL A 180 -8.89 4.71 17.00
N LEU A 181 -9.31 3.57 16.45
CA LEU A 181 -8.93 3.19 15.10
C LEU A 181 -9.81 3.88 14.09
N SER A 182 -9.21 4.46 13.06
CA SER A 182 -9.90 5.09 11.94
C SER A 182 -9.36 4.61 10.60
N ILE A 183 -10.23 4.62 9.60
CA ILE A 183 -9.91 4.22 8.23
C ILE A 183 -10.48 5.22 7.23
N ARG A 184 -9.79 5.37 6.11
CA ARG A 184 -10.35 5.99 4.89
C ARG A 184 -10.73 4.90 3.91
N VAL A 185 -11.83 5.14 3.19
CA VAL A 185 -12.34 4.23 2.18
C VAL A 185 -12.48 5.00 0.88
N GLY A 186 -11.85 4.52 -0.18
CA GLY A 186 -12.06 4.99 -1.54
C GLY A 186 -12.60 3.84 -2.39
N GLY A 187 -13.49 4.10 -3.32
CA GLY A 187 -14.11 3.03 -4.08
C GLY A 187 -14.53 3.40 -5.48
N ILE A 188 -14.80 2.40 -6.29
CA ILE A 188 -15.35 2.49 -7.64
C ILE A 188 -16.39 1.41 -7.83
N ALA A 189 -17.56 1.77 -8.38
CA ALA A 189 -18.51 0.82 -8.94
C ALA A 189 -18.30 0.74 -10.46
N PHE A 190 -18.50 -0.43 -11.03
CA PHE A 190 -18.34 -0.69 -12.47
C PHE A 190 -19.45 -1.61 -12.96
N GLU A 191 -19.84 -1.41 -14.23
CA GLU A 191 -20.84 -2.22 -14.93
C GLU A 191 -20.23 -3.09 -16.03
N ASN A 192 -18.98 -2.84 -16.40
CA ASN A 192 -18.24 -3.52 -17.45
C ASN A 192 -16.89 -4.05 -16.93
N GLU A 193 -16.20 -4.83 -17.77
CA GLU A 193 -14.88 -5.34 -17.44
C GLU A 193 -13.91 -4.19 -17.20
N LEU A 194 -13.31 -4.18 -16.01
CA LEU A 194 -12.18 -3.32 -15.68
C LEU A 194 -11.01 -4.20 -15.21
N LYS A 195 -9.81 -3.85 -15.63
CA LYS A 195 -8.60 -4.49 -15.14
C LYS A 195 -8.36 -4.11 -13.68
N PHE A 196 -7.78 -5.02 -12.93
CA PHE A 196 -7.46 -4.77 -11.51
C PHE A 196 -6.67 -3.48 -11.30
N ASP A 197 -5.65 -3.23 -12.14
CA ASP A 197 -4.82 -2.03 -12.02
C ASP A 197 -5.59 -0.72 -12.24
N ASP A 198 -6.61 -0.73 -13.10
CA ASP A 198 -7.45 0.44 -13.37
C ASP A 198 -8.43 0.68 -12.21
N MET A 199 -9.03 -0.39 -11.68
CA MET A 199 -9.85 -0.33 -10.47
C MET A 199 -9.06 0.21 -9.28
N PHE A 200 -7.86 -0.33 -9.08
CA PHE A 200 -6.99 0.07 -7.98
C PHE A 200 -6.58 1.54 -8.08
N ARG A 201 -6.05 1.97 -9.24
CA ARG A 201 -5.64 3.36 -9.46
C ARG A 201 -6.79 4.37 -9.25
N THR A 202 -7.98 4.04 -9.75
CA THR A 202 -9.14 4.91 -9.60
C THR A 202 -9.61 5.00 -8.16
N ALA A 203 -9.69 3.86 -7.45
CA ALA A 203 -10.08 3.84 -6.04
C ALA A 203 -9.03 4.54 -5.14
N GLU A 204 -7.74 4.35 -5.43
CA GLU A 204 -6.64 5.02 -4.71
C GLU A 204 -6.63 6.54 -4.95
N ALA A 205 -6.86 6.99 -6.20
CA ALA A 205 -6.97 8.40 -6.52
C ALA A 205 -8.12 9.08 -5.74
N ARG A 206 -9.25 8.39 -5.58
CA ARG A 206 -10.38 8.86 -4.79
C ARG A 206 -10.08 8.89 -3.29
N LEU A 207 -9.33 7.93 -2.80
CA LEU A 207 -8.84 7.92 -1.42
C LEU A 207 -7.93 9.12 -1.14
N SER A 208 -7.12 9.54 -2.11
CA SER A 208 -6.22 10.70 -2.03
C SER A 208 -6.95 12.04 -2.22
N GLY A 209 -7.97 12.08 -3.08
CA GLY A 209 -8.78 13.28 -3.37
C GLY A 209 -9.72 13.70 -2.23
N ILE A 210 -9.97 12.81 -1.27
CA ILE A 210 -10.79 13.07 -0.08
C ILE A 210 -10.08 14.01 0.93
N GLU A 211 -8.80 14.28 0.78
CA GLU A 211 -8.15 15.37 1.57
C GLU A 211 -8.77 16.76 1.32
N THR A 212 -9.56 16.93 0.24
CA THR A 212 -10.19 18.22 -0.11
C THR A 212 -11.70 18.25 0.18
N ALA A 213 -12.36 17.14 0.48
CA ALA A 213 -13.79 17.08 0.78
C ALA A 213 -14.08 16.01 1.83
N ALA A 214 -14.56 16.44 2.99
CA ALA A 214 -14.96 15.54 4.09
C ALA A 214 -16.03 14.53 3.63
N ALA A 215 -15.81 13.25 4.01
CA ALA A 215 -16.69 12.09 3.90
C ALA A 215 -16.66 11.31 2.57
N GLY A 216 -16.46 9.99 2.72
CA GLY A 216 -16.35 8.98 1.70
C GLY A 216 -17.41 9.05 0.60
N GLN A 217 -17.02 9.48 -0.57
CA GLN A 217 -17.86 9.39 -1.75
C GLN A 217 -17.31 8.32 -2.68
N ILE A 218 -18.16 7.36 -3.01
CA ILE A 218 -17.99 6.41 -4.09
C ILE A 218 -18.63 7.05 -5.32
N SER A 219 -17.89 7.20 -6.40
CA SER A 219 -18.42 7.77 -7.63
C SER A 219 -18.32 6.78 -8.78
N ARG A 220 -19.31 6.83 -9.66
CA ARG A 220 -19.42 5.98 -10.86
C ARG A 220 -18.36 6.37 -11.90
N HIS A 221 -17.71 5.39 -12.48
CA HIS A 221 -16.93 5.61 -13.69
C HIS A 221 -17.90 5.70 -14.87
N GLN A 222 -18.25 6.93 -15.30
CA GLN A 222 -18.89 7.16 -16.57
C GLN A 222 -17.79 7.31 -17.62
N GLU A 223 -17.68 6.38 -18.56
CA GLU A 223 -16.96 6.62 -19.78
C GLU A 223 -17.62 7.81 -20.50
N PRO A 224 -16.84 8.78 -21.01
CA PRO A 224 -17.40 9.79 -21.89
C PRO A 224 -17.89 9.08 -23.16
N VAL A 225 -19.20 9.03 -23.35
CA VAL A 225 -19.81 8.61 -24.61
C VAL A 225 -19.43 9.67 -25.63
N ASP A 226 -18.49 9.33 -26.50
CA ASP A 226 -18.10 10.14 -27.64
C ASP A 226 -19.29 10.18 -28.62
N VAL A 227 -20.11 11.22 -28.46
CA VAL A 227 -21.23 11.49 -29.38
C VAL A 227 -20.63 12.06 -30.65
N MET A 228 -20.29 11.20 -31.60
CA MET A 228 -20.02 11.62 -32.98
C MET A 228 -21.22 12.40 -33.49
N PRO A 229 -21.05 13.64 -33.97
CA PRO A 229 -22.13 14.36 -34.64
C PRO A 229 -22.44 13.66 -35.98
N LYS A 230 -23.70 13.27 -36.15
CA LYS A 230 -24.19 12.74 -37.40
C LYS A 230 -23.96 13.76 -38.53
N PRO A 231 -23.44 13.35 -39.70
CA PRO A 231 -23.32 14.26 -40.84
C PRO A 231 -24.72 14.70 -41.31
N GLY A 232 -24.91 16.02 -41.33
CA GLY A 232 -26.13 16.63 -41.77
C GLY A 232 -26.41 16.32 -43.23
N HIS A 233 -27.61 15.86 -43.55
CA HIS A 233 -28.16 15.87 -44.89
C HIS A 233 -28.45 17.32 -45.30
N GLN A 234 -27.74 17.79 -46.29
CA GLN A 234 -28.13 18.96 -47.05
C GLN A 234 -29.23 18.55 -48.06
N TYR A 235 -30.31 19.26 -48.02
CA TYR A 235 -31.17 19.58 -49.17
C TYR A 235 -31.39 21.07 -49.18
#